data_c8923d9c9c28fd4feece7e28f06d8831
#
_entry.id   c8923d9c9c28fd4feece7e28f06d8831
#
_cell.length_a   1.000
_cell.length_b   1.000
_cell.length_c   1.000
_cell.angle_alpha   90.00
_cell.angle_beta   90.00
_cell.angle_gamma   90.00
#
_symmetry.space_group_name_H-M   'P 1'
#
loop_
_entity.id
_entity.type
_entity.pdbx_description
1 polymer ?
#
loop_
_entity_poly.entity_id
_entity_poly.type
_entity_poly.pdbx_seq_one_letter_code
_entity_poly.pdbx_strand_id
1 'polypeptide(L)'
;VRPGDPVSVGQDIARRGDCGVAIHASVSGRVTAIQDRPHPWGGSSPAILIENDGQNTPCPQRPQPVEAQNVELPLLLERVQAAGIVGMRGEAAPTWEKLARAAGRVDTLIVNAAECEPYVTADYRLLLERSEKILLGASVVARCLGAQRAVIVTEGDKLRAVESLERRLLRRGHSVQLCTVRTRYPLGAEKQIIQTVTGREVPPGGSALDASCVVLNVATLYAVQDALFRGRPLFHRAVTV
;
A
#
# COMPACT_ATOMS: atom_id res chain seq x y z
N VAL A 1 20.70 0.15 -13.42
CA VAL A 1 21.48 -1.06 -13.79
C VAL A 1 21.75 -1.10 -15.28
N ARG A 2 22.68 -1.97 -15.73
CA ARG A 2 23.10 -2.19 -17.13
C ARG A 2 23.12 -3.68 -17.42
N PRO A 3 23.03 -4.10 -18.70
CA PRO A 3 23.29 -5.49 -19.07
C PRO A 3 24.64 -5.99 -18.54
N GLY A 4 24.66 -7.16 -17.92
CA GLY A 4 25.81 -7.74 -17.25
C GLY A 4 25.86 -7.51 -15.72
N ASP A 5 25.13 -6.55 -15.18
CA ASP A 5 25.13 -6.27 -13.74
C ASP A 5 24.51 -7.41 -12.94
N PRO A 6 25.12 -7.84 -11.82
CA PRO A 6 24.45 -8.71 -10.86
C PRO A 6 23.40 -7.91 -10.07
N VAL A 7 22.28 -8.55 -9.76
CA VAL A 7 21.19 -7.95 -8.96
C VAL A 7 20.72 -8.89 -7.87
N SER A 8 20.27 -8.31 -6.78
CA SER A 8 19.73 -9.03 -5.61
C SER A 8 18.26 -8.69 -5.38
N VAL A 9 17.52 -9.59 -4.76
CA VAL A 9 16.08 -9.39 -4.44
C VAL A 9 15.87 -8.14 -3.60
N GLY A 10 15.05 -7.22 -4.11
CA GLY A 10 14.75 -5.94 -3.45
C GLY A 10 15.77 -4.83 -3.70
N GLN A 11 16.74 -5.05 -4.59
CA GLN A 11 17.68 -4.00 -5.02
C GLN A 11 16.96 -2.98 -5.92
N ASP A 12 17.20 -1.68 -5.71
CA ASP A 12 16.76 -0.61 -6.61
C ASP A 12 17.47 -0.79 -7.97
N ILE A 13 16.72 -1.02 -9.03
CA ILE A 13 17.24 -1.28 -10.37
C ILE A 13 16.88 -0.20 -11.38
N ALA A 14 15.85 0.59 -11.11
CA ALA A 14 15.43 1.72 -11.93
C ALA A 14 14.56 2.68 -11.11
N ARG A 15 14.36 3.88 -11.66
CA ARG A 15 13.43 4.87 -11.10
C ARG A 15 12.51 5.40 -12.18
N ARG A 16 11.24 5.58 -11.85
CA ARG A 16 10.27 6.22 -12.73
C ARG A 16 10.56 7.72 -12.75
N GLY A 17 11.01 8.23 -13.87
CA GLY A 17 11.19 9.63 -14.28
C GLY A 17 11.09 10.67 -13.17
N ASP A 18 10.19 11.60 -13.37
CA ASP A 18 9.90 12.78 -12.56
C ASP A 18 9.32 12.53 -11.15
N CYS A 19 8.61 11.41 -10.94
CA CYS A 19 8.04 11.07 -9.63
C CYS A 19 9.00 10.31 -8.70
N GLY A 20 10.21 9.93 -9.17
CA GLY A 20 11.26 9.30 -8.37
C GLY A 20 10.89 7.95 -7.74
N VAL A 21 9.81 7.29 -8.21
CA VAL A 21 9.39 5.97 -7.69
C VAL A 21 10.42 4.91 -8.07
N ALA A 22 11.00 4.26 -7.06
CA ALA A 22 11.96 3.20 -7.24
C ALA A 22 11.29 1.91 -7.74
N ILE A 23 11.99 1.20 -8.64
CA ILE A 23 11.61 -0.12 -9.15
C ILE A 23 12.68 -1.11 -8.67
N HIS A 24 12.24 -2.21 -8.07
CA HIS A 24 13.11 -3.15 -7.41
C HIS A 24 13.14 -4.51 -8.11
N ALA A 25 14.30 -5.16 -8.08
CA ALA A 25 14.44 -6.53 -8.58
C ALA A 25 13.59 -7.49 -7.74
N SER A 26 12.75 -8.28 -8.41
CA SER A 26 11.91 -9.31 -7.76
C SER A 26 12.65 -10.63 -7.56
N VAL A 27 13.78 -10.83 -8.25
CA VAL A 27 14.64 -12.01 -8.20
C VAL A 27 16.11 -11.61 -8.09
N SER A 28 16.97 -12.53 -7.66
CA SER A 28 18.42 -12.37 -7.80
C SER A 28 18.92 -12.99 -9.10
N GLY A 29 20.04 -12.50 -9.60
CA GLY A 29 20.62 -12.99 -10.85
C GLY A 29 21.42 -11.93 -11.60
N ARG A 30 21.35 -11.96 -12.92
CA ARG A 30 22.11 -11.06 -13.80
C ARG A 30 21.17 -10.38 -14.80
N VAL A 31 21.35 -9.08 -14.99
CA VAL A 31 20.65 -8.34 -16.05
C VAL A 31 21.17 -8.80 -17.41
N THR A 32 20.30 -9.32 -18.25
CA THR A 32 20.67 -9.80 -19.61
C THR A 32 20.42 -8.74 -20.68
N ALA A 33 19.35 -7.96 -20.54
CA ALA A 33 19.02 -6.91 -21.50
C ALA A 33 18.13 -5.82 -20.88
N ILE A 34 18.14 -4.64 -21.49
CA ILE A 34 17.13 -3.59 -21.28
C ILE A 34 16.56 -3.28 -22.66
N GLN A 35 15.30 -3.63 -22.88
CA GLN A 35 14.64 -3.52 -24.20
C GLN A 35 13.12 -3.49 -24.05
N ASP A 36 12.45 -3.05 -25.10
CA ASP A 36 10.99 -3.05 -25.12
C ASP A 36 10.42 -4.47 -25.11
N ARG A 37 9.39 -4.67 -24.30
CA ARG A 37 8.64 -5.93 -24.19
C ARG A 37 7.13 -5.66 -24.19
N PRO A 38 6.31 -6.63 -24.61
CA PRO A 38 4.86 -6.51 -24.52
C PRO A 38 4.41 -6.15 -23.11
N HIS A 39 3.53 -5.16 -23.01
CA HIS A 39 2.99 -4.71 -21.73
C HIS A 39 1.57 -5.29 -21.55
N PRO A 40 1.15 -5.71 -20.32
CA PRO A 40 -0.17 -6.28 -20.07
C PRO A 40 -1.36 -5.40 -20.46
N TRP A 41 -1.18 -4.09 -20.52
CA TRP A 41 -2.19 -3.12 -20.94
C TRP A 41 -2.20 -2.88 -22.48
N GLY A 42 -1.42 -3.66 -23.22
CA GLY A 42 -1.21 -3.49 -24.67
C GLY A 42 0.01 -2.64 -25.02
N GLY A 43 0.48 -2.77 -26.27
CA GLY A 43 1.70 -2.13 -26.73
C GLY A 43 2.98 -2.72 -26.15
N SER A 44 4.06 -1.94 -26.12
CA SER A 44 5.33 -2.31 -25.54
C SER A 44 5.85 -1.21 -24.62
N SER A 45 6.69 -1.59 -23.67
CA SER A 45 7.38 -0.66 -22.78
C SER A 45 8.78 -1.16 -22.43
N PRO A 46 9.72 -0.24 -22.05
CA PRO A 46 11.04 -0.63 -21.59
C PRO A 46 10.95 -1.61 -20.41
N ALA A 47 11.69 -2.71 -20.51
CA ALA A 47 11.75 -3.76 -19.49
C ALA A 47 13.21 -4.15 -19.23
N ILE A 48 13.52 -4.41 -17.95
CA ILE A 48 14.79 -4.95 -17.51
C ILE A 48 14.63 -6.47 -17.44
N LEU A 49 15.40 -7.19 -18.24
CA LEU A 49 15.40 -8.65 -18.25
C LEU A 49 16.46 -9.15 -17.29
N ILE A 50 16.06 -10.02 -16.35
CA ILE A 50 16.94 -10.61 -15.37
C ILE A 50 16.90 -12.13 -15.55
N GLU A 51 18.07 -12.72 -15.78
CA GLU A 51 18.25 -14.17 -15.71
C GLU A 51 18.33 -14.57 -14.23
N ASN A 52 17.29 -15.27 -13.77
CA ASN A 52 17.14 -15.67 -12.38
C ASN A 52 18.13 -16.78 -12.03
N ASP A 53 18.95 -16.60 -10.99
CA ASP A 53 19.90 -17.60 -10.48
C ASP A 53 19.24 -18.67 -9.57
N GLY A 54 17.96 -18.51 -9.24
CA GLY A 54 17.20 -19.40 -8.35
C GLY A 54 17.58 -19.30 -6.86
N GLN A 55 18.56 -18.47 -6.48
CA GLN A 55 19.06 -18.40 -5.10
C GLN A 55 18.22 -17.44 -4.21
N ASN A 56 17.49 -16.52 -4.82
CA ASN A 56 16.72 -15.48 -4.10
C ASN A 56 17.57 -14.69 -3.09
N THR A 57 18.83 -14.42 -3.44
CA THR A 57 19.77 -13.68 -2.60
C THR A 57 19.23 -12.28 -2.29
N PRO A 58 19.00 -11.96 -1.01
CA PRO A 58 18.45 -10.66 -0.63
C PRO A 58 19.48 -9.54 -0.82
N CYS A 59 19.01 -8.34 -1.18
CA CYS A 59 19.86 -7.16 -1.23
C CYS A 59 20.43 -6.87 0.17
N PRO A 60 21.77 -6.75 0.33
CA PRO A 60 22.39 -6.50 1.63
C PRO A 60 22.11 -5.09 2.18
N GLN A 61 21.82 -4.13 1.30
CA GLN A 61 21.54 -2.73 1.67
C GLN A 61 20.06 -2.48 2.03
N ARG A 62 19.36 -3.49 2.49
CA ARG A 62 17.97 -3.29 2.95
C ARG A 62 17.93 -2.37 4.15
N PRO A 63 16.97 -1.42 4.17
CA PRO A 63 16.75 -0.60 5.35
C PRO A 63 16.45 -1.49 6.57
N GLN A 64 17.04 -1.15 7.71
CA GLN A 64 16.78 -1.87 8.95
C GLN A 64 15.33 -1.67 9.41
N PRO A 65 14.70 -2.69 10.01
CA PRO A 65 13.40 -2.56 10.65
C PRO A 65 13.41 -1.44 11.71
N VAL A 66 12.29 -0.73 11.83
CA VAL A 66 12.13 0.36 12.79
C VAL A 66 11.06 -0.04 13.80
N GLU A 67 11.22 0.34 15.06
CA GLU A 67 10.17 0.18 16.07
C GLU A 67 9.04 1.19 15.84
N ALA A 68 7.80 0.75 16.04
CA ALA A 68 6.61 1.54 15.71
C ALA A 68 6.57 2.92 16.41
N GLN A 69 7.05 3.00 17.66
CA GLN A 69 7.10 4.25 18.41
C GLN A 69 8.08 5.27 17.84
N ASN A 70 9.11 4.82 17.14
CA ASN A 70 10.18 5.65 16.58
C ASN A 70 9.90 6.11 15.15
N VAL A 71 8.75 5.71 14.55
CA VAL A 71 8.38 6.16 13.21
C VAL A 71 7.77 7.55 13.29
N GLU A 72 8.46 8.53 12.75
CA GLU A 72 7.96 9.89 12.54
C GLU A 72 7.67 10.14 11.04
N LEU A 73 6.96 11.22 10.74
CA LEU A 73 6.54 11.55 9.37
C LEU A 73 7.70 11.58 8.36
N PRO A 74 8.85 12.23 8.62
CA PRO A 74 9.95 12.24 7.65
C PRO A 74 10.44 10.84 7.31
N LEU A 75 10.61 9.98 8.32
CA LEU A 75 11.04 8.60 8.13
C LEU A 75 9.98 7.77 7.40
N LEU A 76 8.69 7.96 7.71
CA LEU A 76 7.59 7.32 6.98
C LEU A 76 7.67 7.65 5.49
N LEU A 77 7.79 8.93 5.13
CA LEU A 77 7.83 9.39 3.73
C LEU A 77 9.07 8.85 2.99
N GLU A 78 10.25 8.93 3.62
CA GLU A 78 11.49 8.37 3.09
C GLU A 78 11.35 6.88 2.78
N ARG A 79 10.85 6.10 3.74
CA ARG A 79 10.70 4.63 3.59
C ARG A 79 9.69 4.26 2.51
N VAL A 80 8.57 4.98 2.43
CA VAL A 80 7.53 4.75 1.42
C VAL A 80 8.05 5.09 0.02
N GLN A 81 8.80 6.19 -0.13
CA GLN A 81 9.40 6.59 -1.39
C GLN A 81 10.48 5.60 -1.83
N ALA A 82 11.43 5.29 -0.93
CA ALA A 82 12.53 4.35 -1.22
C ALA A 82 12.02 2.94 -1.54
N ALA A 83 10.92 2.51 -0.94
CA ALA A 83 10.30 1.23 -1.22
C ALA A 83 9.48 1.19 -2.52
N GLY A 84 9.37 2.30 -3.25
CA GLY A 84 8.64 2.37 -4.52
C GLY A 84 7.14 2.14 -4.39
N ILE A 85 6.53 2.51 -3.25
CA ILE A 85 5.13 2.21 -2.99
C ILE A 85 4.22 3.17 -3.75
N VAL A 86 3.32 2.60 -4.54
CA VAL A 86 2.29 3.29 -5.32
C VAL A 86 0.90 2.83 -4.92
N GLY A 87 -0.11 3.61 -5.27
CA GLY A 87 -1.51 3.24 -5.06
C GLY A 87 -1.87 1.95 -5.78
N MET A 88 -2.48 0.98 -5.08
CA MET A 88 -2.74 -0.37 -5.62
C MET A 88 -4.17 -0.56 -6.12
N ARG A 89 -4.96 0.49 -6.23
CA ARG A 89 -6.33 0.46 -6.79
C ARG A 89 -6.47 1.20 -8.12
N GLY A 90 -5.48 1.05 -9.00
CA GLY A 90 -5.53 1.54 -10.38
C GLY A 90 -4.87 2.89 -10.63
N GLU A 91 -4.71 3.73 -9.63
CA GLU A 91 -4.12 5.06 -9.79
C GLU A 91 -2.60 5.02 -10.05
N ALA A 92 -1.90 4.04 -9.47
CA ALA A 92 -0.44 3.92 -9.48
C ALA A 92 0.30 5.25 -9.11
N ALA A 93 -0.39 6.14 -8.38
CA ALA A 93 0.17 7.40 -7.90
C ALA A 93 1.18 7.13 -6.77
N PRO A 94 2.26 7.93 -6.66
CA PRO A 94 3.23 7.79 -5.59
C PRO A 94 2.59 7.96 -4.21
N THR A 95 2.65 6.93 -3.37
CA THR A 95 1.99 6.96 -2.05
C THR A 95 2.64 7.98 -1.13
N TRP A 96 3.96 8.18 -1.21
CA TRP A 96 4.67 9.16 -0.39
C TRP A 96 4.16 10.59 -0.62
N GLU A 97 3.84 10.96 -1.87
CA GLU A 97 3.27 12.29 -2.17
C GLU A 97 1.87 12.45 -1.57
N LYS A 98 1.04 11.40 -1.69
CA LYS A 98 -0.31 11.40 -1.09
C LYS A 98 -0.22 11.61 0.42
N LEU A 99 0.69 10.92 1.10
CA LEU A 99 0.91 11.05 2.54
C LEU A 99 1.49 12.43 2.91
N ALA A 100 2.47 12.94 2.16
CA ALA A 100 3.05 14.26 2.39
C ALA A 100 2.01 15.39 2.29
N ARG A 101 1.11 15.30 1.30
CA ARG A 101 0.01 16.28 1.15
C ARG A 101 -1.04 16.17 2.25
N ALA A 102 -1.23 14.97 2.84
CA ALA A 102 -2.22 14.72 3.88
C ALA A 102 -1.73 15.14 5.28
N ALA A 103 -0.43 15.18 5.51
CA ALA A 103 0.17 15.44 6.81
C ALA A 103 -0.29 16.78 7.41
N GLY A 104 -0.84 16.75 8.63
CA GLY A 104 -1.39 17.90 9.33
C GLY A 104 -2.66 18.52 8.73
N ARG A 105 -3.23 17.92 7.67
CA ARG A 105 -4.42 18.42 6.97
C ARG A 105 -5.63 17.50 7.08
N VAL A 106 -5.44 16.29 7.55
CA VAL A 106 -6.50 15.28 7.64
C VAL A 106 -6.77 14.90 9.09
N ASP A 107 -8.02 14.69 9.40
CA ASP A 107 -8.45 14.17 10.70
C ASP A 107 -8.77 12.66 10.64
N THR A 108 -8.95 12.12 9.44
CA THR A 108 -9.35 10.72 9.25
C THR A 108 -8.50 10.00 8.19
N LEU A 109 -7.87 8.91 8.60
CA LEU A 109 -7.29 7.90 7.70
C LEU A 109 -8.34 6.82 7.43
N ILE A 110 -8.69 6.60 6.18
CA ILE A 110 -9.56 5.51 5.74
C ILE A 110 -8.73 4.43 5.07
N VAL A 111 -8.74 3.22 5.61
CA VAL A 111 -8.14 2.04 5.00
C VAL A 111 -9.21 1.30 4.23
N ASN A 112 -9.17 1.42 2.93
CA ASN A 112 -10.17 0.84 2.03
C ASN A 112 -9.83 -0.62 1.73
N ALA A 113 -10.63 -1.53 2.28
CA ALA A 113 -10.62 -2.95 1.98
C ALA A 113 -11.99 -3.44 1.46
N ALA A 114 -12.80 -2.53 0.91
CA ALA A 114 -14.04 -2.89 0.25
C ALA A 114 -13.75 -3.37 -1.19
N GLU A 115 -13.98 -4.65 -1.45
CA GLU A 115 -13.83 -5.30 -2.76
C GLU A 115 -15.20 -5.57 -3.35
N CYS A 116 -15.80 -4.53 -3.93
CA CYS A 116 -17.14 -4.62 -4.50
C CYS A 116 -17.20 -5.23 -5.91
N GLU A 117 -16.06 -5.52 -6.51
CA GLU A 117 -15.97 -6.20 -7.79
C GLU A 117 -16.20 -7.72 -7.62
N PRO A 118 -17.05 -8.35 -8.45
CA PRO A 118 -17.30 -9.79 -8.36
C PRO A 118 -16.01 -10.62 -8.48
N TYR A 119 -15.90 -11.64 -7.65
CA TYR A 119 -14.79 -12.61 -7.62
C TYR A 119 -13.42 -12.06 -7.18
N VAL A 120 -13.24 -10.77 -6.95
CA VAL A 120 -11.99 -10.20 -6.40
C VAL A 120 -11.93 -10.49 -4.90
N THR A 121 -10.81 -11.05 -4.43
CA THR A 121 -10.62 -11.49 -3.04
C THR A 121 -9.23 -11.19 -2.46
N ALA A 122 -8.41 -10.40 -3.16
CA ALA A 122 -7.05 -10.10 -2.76
C ALA A 122 -6.98 -9.32 -1.42
N ASP A 123 -7.80 -8.28 -1.29
CA ASP A 123 -7.87 -7.46 -0.07
C ASP A 123 -8.49 -8.24 1.10
N TYR A 124 -9.51 -9.06 0.84
CA TYR A 124 -10.09 -9.98 1.81
C TYR A 124 -9.05 -10.97 2.37
N ARG A 125 -8.23 -11.57 1.50
CA ARG A 125 -7.15 -12.48 1.92
C ARG A 125 -6.10 -11.76 2.77
N LEU A 126 -5.74 -10.53 2.42
CA LEU A 126 -4.85 -9.71 3.23
C LEU A 126 -5.42 -9.43 4.63
N LEU A 127 -6.71 -9.09 4.72
CA LEU A 127 -7.36 -8.91 6.02
C LEU A 127 -7.37 -10.17 6.86
N LEU A 128 -7.55 -11.35 6.27
CA LEU A 128 -7.51 -12.62 7.01
C LEU A 128 -6.10 -12.97 7.49
N GLU A 129 -5.11 -12.85 6.62
CA GLU A 129 -3.78 -13.39 6.85
C GLU A 129 -2.83 -12.38 7.52
N ARG A 130 -3.09 -11.08 7.38
CA ARG A 130 -2.19 -10.00 7.78
C ARG A 130 -2.85 -8.91 8.63
N SER A 131 -4.02 -9.19 9.20
CA SER A 131 -4.80 -8.20 9.97
C SER A 131 -3.99 -7.46 11.03
N GLU A 132 -3.14 -8.15 11.78
CA GLU A 132 -2.32 -7.53 12.83
C GLU A 132 -1.34 -6.50 12.29
N LYS A 133 -0.72 -6.81 11.16
CA LYS A 133 0.19 -5.89 10.48
C LYS A 133 -0.53 -4.68 9.89
N ILE A 134 -1.73 -4.92 9.35
CA ILE A 134 -2.58 -3.86 8.80
C ILE A 134 -3.01 -2.90 9.92
N LEU A 135 -3.44 -3.43 11.08
CA LEU A 135 -3.79 -2.62 12.24
C LEU A 135 -2.62 -1.78 12.75
N LEU A 136 -1.43 -2.39 12.85
CA LEU A 136 -0.21 -1.67 13.24
C LEU A 136 0.13 -0.57 12.24
N GLY A 137 0.11 -0.89 10.93
CA GLY A 137 0.37 0.08 9.86
C GLY A 137 -0.62 1.24 9.90
N ALA A 138 -1.93 0.97 10.08
CA ALA A 138 -2.96 1.99 10.18
C ALA A 138 -2.72 2.93 11.38
N SER A 139 -2.43 2.38 12.55
CA SER A 139 -2.14 3.17 13.75
C SER A 139 -0.92 4.07 13.58
N VAL A 140 0.17 3.55 13.00
CA VAL A 140 1.41 4.32 12.79
C VAL A 140 1.22 5.41 11.74
N VAL A 141 0.61 5.08 10.60
CA VAL A 141 0.37 6.08 9.53
C VAL A 141 -0.57 7.18 10.03
N ALA A 142 -1.68 6.84 10.71
CA ALA A 142 -2.58 7.84 11.27
C ALA A 142 -1.86 8.79 12.24
N ARG A 143 -1.05 8.24 13.16
CA ARG A 143 -0.26 9.03 14.10
C ARG A 143 0.72 9.97 13.39
N CYS A 144 1.46 9.46 12.40
CA CYS A 144 2.41 10.27 11.63
C CYS A 144 1.73 11.42 10.84
N LEU A 145 0.50 11.19 10.37
CA LEU A 145 -0.27 12.22 9.67
C LEU A 145 -0.95 13.22 10.61
N GLY A 146 -0.99 12.97 11.92
CA GLY A 146 -1.77 13.73 12.89
C GLY A 146 -3.27 13.47 12.81
N ALA A 147 -3.68 12.36 12.18
CA ALA A 147 -5.08 11.98 12.06
C ALA A 147 -5.63 11.50 13.42
N GLN A 148 -6.81 12.00 13.79
CA GLN A 148 -7.50 11.65 15.04
C GLN A 148 -8.17 10.27 14.95
N ARG A 149 -8.52 9.82 13.74
CA ARG A 149 -9.22 8.56 13.47
C ARG A 149 -8.52 7.77 12.38
N ALA A 150 -8.43 6.46 12.59
CA ALA A 150 -8.12 5.50 11.54
C ALA A 150 -9.26 4.50 11.45
N VAL A 151 -9.82 4.29 10.25
CA VAL A 151 -10.99 3.44 10.03
C VAL A 151 -10.67 2.44 8.93
N ILE A 152 -10.72 1.14 9.25
CA ILE A 152 -10.68 0.08 8.23
C ILE A 152 -12.10 -0.17 7.76
N VAL A 153 -12.30 -0.12 6.44
CA VAL A 153 -13.62 -0.36 5.83
C VAL A 153 -13.60 -1.65 5.05
N THR A 154 -14.51 -2.55 5.36
CA THR A 154 -14.69 -3.82 4.65
C THR A 154 -16.17 -4.14 4.50
N GLU A 155 -16.51 -5.06 3.64
CA GLU A 155 -17.89 -5.49 3.43
C GLU A 155 -18.33 -6.45 4.52
N GLY A 156 -19.62 -6.32 4.94
CA GLY A 156 -20.18 -7.12 6.01
C GLY A 156 -20.36 -8.61 5.67
N ASP A 157 -20.35 -8.99 4.40
CA ASP A 157 -20.35 -10.40 3.96
C ASP A 157 -18.99 -11.09 4.14
N LYS A 158 -17.91 -10.35 4.39
CA LYS A 158 -16.58 -10.87 4.70
C LYS A 158 -16.44 -11.28 6.17
N LEU A 159 -17.42 -12.02 6.71
CA LEU A 159 -17.59 -12.33 8.14
C LEU A 159 -16.30 -12.76 8.84
N ARG A 160 -15.53 -13.68 8.24
CA ARG A 160 -14.27 -14.18 8.85
C ARG A 160 -13.20 -13.10 9.02
N ALA A 161 -13.13 -12.13 8.11
CA ALA A 161 -12.21 -11.00 8.23
C ALA A 161 -12.70 -10.01 9.29
N VAL A 162 -14.01 -9.72 9.32
CA VAL A 162 -14.65 -8.86 10.34
C VAL A 162 -14.38 -9.41 11.72
N GLU A 163 -14.74 -10.68 12.01
CA GLU A 163 -14.50 -11.33 13.29
C GLU A 163 -13.02 -11.36 13.70
N SER A 164 -12.13 -11.58 12.73
CA SER A 164 -10.69 -11.58 12.99
C SER A 164 -10.19 -10.19 13.41
N LEU A 165 -10.66 -9.13 12.74
CA LEU A 165 -10.31 -7.75 13.07
C LEU A 165 -10.89 -7.34 14.42
N GLU A 166 -12.18 -7.60 14.69
CA GLU A 166 -12.84 -7.28 15.95
C GLU A 166 -12.11 -7.90 17.15
N ARG A 167 -11.80 -9.21 17.08
CA ARG A 167 -11.06 -9.89 18.14
C ARG A 167 -9.69 -9.27 18.42
N ARG A 168 -9.01 -8.74 17.39
CA ARG A 168 -7.69 -8.12 17.55
C ARG A 168 -7.80 -6.70 18.10
N LEU A 169 -8.80 -5.94 17.68
CA LEU A 169 -9.08 -4.60 18.19
C LEU A 169 -9.38 -4.64 19.70
N LEU A 170 -10.19 -5.60 20.15
CA LEU A 170 -10.50 -5.80 21.55
C LEU A 170 -9.27 -6.15 22.41
N ARG A 171 -8.33 -6.93 21.87
CA ARG A 171 -7.18 -7.40 22.64
C ARG A 171 -6.07 -6.36 22.85
N ARG A 172 -5.88 -5.41 21.96
CA ARG A 172 -4.71 -4.53 21.94
C ARG A 172 -5.02 -3.03 22.09
N GLY A 173 -6.27 -2.63 22.24
CA GLY A 173 -6.62 -1.23 22.42
C GLY A 173 -6.12 -0.33 21.28
N HIS A 174 -6.15 -0.82 20.03
CA HIS A 174 -5.75 -0.03 18.88
C HIS A 174 -6.68 1.19 18.70
N SER A 175 -6.10 2.33 18.33
CA SER A 175 -6.83 3.55 17.97
C SER A 175 -7.52 3.45 16.58
N VAL A 176 -7.66 2.23 16.05
CA VAL A 176 -8.24 1.93 14.74
C VAL A 176 -9.66 1.42 14.93
N GLN A 177 -10.57 1.94 14.14
CA GLN A 177 -11.98 1.53 14.12
C GLN A 177 -12.24 0.60 12.93
N LEU A 178 -13.22 -0.29 13.07
CA LEU A 178 -13.74 -1.11 11.98
C LEU A 178 -15.10 -0.57 11.56
N CYS A 179 -15.29 -0.34 10.27
CA CYS A 179 -16.56 0.02 9.66
C CYS A 179 -16.95 -1.07 8.65
N THR A 180 -18.08 -1.74 8.89
CA THR A 180 -18.63 -2.71 7.95
C THR A 180 -19.69 -2.04 7.09
N VAL A 181 -19.62 -2.28 5.77
CA VAL A 181 -20.52 -1.71 4.78
C VAL A 181 -21.23 -2.81 4.01
N ARG A 182 -22.40 -2.49 3.43
CA ARG A 182 -23.07 -3.43 2.52
C ARG A 182 -22.26 -3.56 1.23
N THR A 183 -22.12 -4.78 0.72
CA THR A 183 -21.56 -5.04 -0.61
C THR A 183 -22.41 -4.36 -1.67
N ARG A 184 -21.87 -3.31 -2.27
CA ARG A 184 -22.57 -2.51 -3.29
C ARG A 184 -21.56 -1.85 -4.22
N TYR A 185 -21.64 -2.15 -5.50
CA TYR A 185 -20.85 -1.47 -6.51
C TYR A 185 -21.38 -0.04 -6.76
N PRO A 186 -20.55 1.01 -6.83
CA PRO A 186 -19.08 1.08 -6.67
C PRO A 186 -18.64 1.63 -5.30
N LEU A 187 -19.11 1.07 -4.19
CA LEU A 187 -18.83 1.59 -2.84
C LEU A 187 -17.34 1.74 -2.53
N GLY A 188 -16.49 0.91 -3.15
CA GLY A 188 -15.04 1.03 -3.03
C GLY A 188 -14.42 2.28 -3.67
N ALA A 189 -15.19 3.09 -4.41
CA ALA A 189 -14.70 4.35 -4.96
C ALA A 189 -14.39 5.36 -3.84
N GLU A 190 -13.29 6.12 -3.96
CA GLU A 190 -12.77 7.00 -2.90
C GLU A 190 -13.82 7.97 -2.35
N LYS A 191 -14.57 8.65 -3.20
CA LYS A 191 -15.60 9.60 -2.76
C LYS A 191 -16.76 8.93 -2.06
N GLN A 192 -17.17 7.75 -2.51
CA GLN A 192 -18.27 6.98 -1.92
C GLN A 192 -17.90 6.49 -0.51
N ILE A 193 -16.68 6.00 -0.35
CA ILE A 193 -16.23 5.48 0.93
C ILE A 193 -16.04 6.59 1.96
N ILE A 194 -15.56 7.78 1.55
CA ILE A 194 -15.45 8.95 2.41
C ILE A 194 -16.82 9.34 2.93
N GLN A 195 -17.82 9.50 2.05
CA GLN A 195 -19.18 9.85 2.44
C GLN A 195 -19.78 8.81 3.38
N THR A 196 -19.61 7.53 3.07
CA THR A 196 -20.14 6.43 3.89
C THR A 196 -19.57 6.42 5.31
N VAL A 197 -18.26 6.68 5.45
CA VAL A 197 -17.55 6.59 6.74
C VAL A 197 -17.70 7.86 7.56
N THR A 198 -17.73 9.02 6.92
CA THR A 198 -17.64 10.32 7.60
C THR A 198 -18.89 11.18 7.48
N GLY A 199 -19.79 10.87 6.56
CA GLY A 199 -20.93 11.72 6.19
C GLY A 199 -20.51 12.96 5.37
N ARG A 200 -19.22 13.16 5.10
CA ARG A 200 -18.71 14.32 4.37
C ARG A 200 -18.73 14.07 2.87
N GLU A 201 -19.01 15.11 2.11
CA GLU A 201 -18.95 15.05 0.65
C GLU A 201 -17.64 15.65 0.13
N VAL A 202 -17.04 15.00 -0.84
CA VAL A 202 -15.93 15.54 -1.60
C VAL A 202 -16.50 16.40 -2.74
N PRO A 203 -16.19 17.70 -2.79
CA PRO A 203 -16.77 18.59 -3.78
C PRO A 203 -16.45 18.17 -5.22
N PRO A 204 -17.23 18.62 -6.21
CA PRO A 204 -16.89 18.42 -7.62
C PRO A 204 -15.50 18.96 -7.94
N GLY A 205 -14.67 18.16 -8.62
CA GLY A 205 -13.27 18.49 -8.91
C GLY A 205 -12.32 18.40 -7.71
N GLY A 206 -12.85 18.22 -6.48
CA GLY A 206 -12.06 18.11 -5.26
C GLY A 206 -11.48 16.71 -5.02
N SER A 207 -10.68 16.62 -3.97
CA SER A 207 -9.96 15.43 -3.52
C SER A 207 -10.39 14.99 -2.11
N ALA A 208 -9.92 13.86 -1.62
CA ALA A 208 -10.14 13.41 -0.25
C ALA A 208 -9.70 14.44 0.82
N LEU A 209 -8.67 15.26 0.51
CA LEU A 209 -8.17 16.28 1.42
C LEU A 209 -9.20 17.40 1.70
N ASP A 210 -10.08 17.67 0.74
CA ASP A 210 -11.15 18.69 0.91
C ASP A 210 -12.24 18.22 1.87
N ALA A 211 -12.29 16.89 2.12
CA ALA A 211 -13.11 16.28 3.16
C ALA A 211 -12.29 15.96 4.44
N SER A 212 -11.08 16.52 4.59
CA SER A 212 -10.15 16.21 5.69
C SER A 212 -9.83 14.73 5.85
N CYS A 213 -9.82 14.00 4.74
CA CYS A 213 -9.57 12.56 4.71
C CYS A 213 -8.35 12.20 3.84
N VAL A 214 -7.74 11.07 4.16
CA VAL A 214 -6.86 10.35 3.25
C VAL A 214 -7.30 8.91 3.16
N VAL A 215 -7.37 8.39 1.95
CA VAL A 215 -7.79 7.00 1.69
C VAL A 215 -6.61 6.21 1.15
N LEU A 216 -6.29 5.10 1.80
CA LEU A 216 -5.31 4.12 1.33
C LEU A 216 -5.98 2.77 1.12
N ASN A 217 -5.69 2.11 0.01
CA ASN A 217 -6.08 0.71 -0.14
C ASN A 217 -5.33 -0.16 0.88
N VAL A 218 -5.94 -1.22 1.37
CA VAL A 218 -5.37 -2.10 2.39
C VAL A 218 -4.06 -2.76 1.94
N ALA A 219 -3.91 -3.11 0.66
CA ALA A 219 -2.65 -3.66 0.13
C ALA A 219 -1.54 -2.60 0.09
N THR A 220 -1.87 -1.34 -0.24
CA THR A 220 -0.93 -0.21 -0.16
C THR A 220 -0.46 -0.01 1.28
N LEU A 221 -1.37 -0.02 2.25
CA LEU A 221 -1.03 0.10 3.66
C LEU A 221 -0.16 -1.08 4.15
N TYR A 222 -0.48 -2.31 3.72
CA TYR A 222 0.35 -3.47 4.03
C TYR A 222 1.77 -3.33 3.48
N ALA A 223 1.93 -2.80 2.25
CA ALA A 223 3.25 -2.53 1.69
C ALA A 223 4.02 -1.46 2.50
N VAL A 224 3.33 -0.40 2.95
CA VAL A 224 3.92 0.61 3.85
C VAL A 224 4.42 -0.05 5.15
N GLN A 225 3.63 -0.91 5.74
CA GLN A 225 4.01 -1.66 6.95
C GLN A 225 5.24 -2.55 6.69
N ASP A 226 5.28 -3.29 5.58
CA ASP A 226 6.42 -4.15 5.24
C ASP A 226 7.70 -3.33 4.97
N ALA A 227 7.58 -2.14 4.38
CA ALA A 227 8.71 -1.22 4.19
C ALA A 227 9.29 -0.70 5.51
N LEU A 228 8.42 -0.31 6.45
CA LEU A 228 8.82 0.22 7.76
C LEU A 228 9.44 -0.85 8.66
N PHE A 229 8.74 -1.98 8.82
CA PHE A 229 9.07 -2.96 9.87
C PHE A 229 9.81 -4.19 9.37
N ARG A 230 10.05 -4.30 8.07
CA ARG A 230 10.80 -5.40 7.46
C ARG A 230 11.82 -4.94 6.42
N GLY A 231 11.91 -3.64 6.14
CA GLY A 231 12.78 -3.08 5.10
C GLY A 231 12.51 -3.67 3.71
N ARG A 232 11.28 -4.09 3.42
CA ARG A 232 10.92 -4.72 2.14
C ARG A 232 10.33 -3.70 1.18
N PRO A 233 10.92 -3.52 0.00
CA PRO A 233 10.32 -2.71 -1.06
C PRO A 233 9.14 -3.42 -1.73
N LEU A 234 8.38 -2.66 -2.53
CA LEU A 234 7.23 -3.16 -3.26
C LEU A 234 7.67 -3.96 -4.50
N PHE A 235 7.74 -5.28 -4.39
CA PHE A 235 7.93 -6.21 -5.52
C PHE A 235 7.03 -7.46 -5.42
N HIS A 236 6.18 -7.53 -4.39
CA HIS A 236 5.16 -8.57 -4.24
C HIS A 236 3.77 -7.96 -4.18
N ARG A 237 2.81 -8.62 -4.79
CA ARG A 237 1.42 -8.20 -4.82
C ARG A 237 0.50 -9.41 -4.71
N ALA A 238 -0.56 -9.31 -3.91
CA ALA A 238 -1.66 -10.26 -3.95
C ALA A 238 -2.52 -9.96 -5.19
N VAL A 239 -2.83 -10.98 -5.95
CA VAL A 239 -3.72 -10.91 -7.11
C VAL A 239 -4.76 -12.01 -7.02
N THR A 240 -5.95 -11.72 -7.51
CA THR A 240 -7.00 -12.74 -7.72
C THR A 240 -6.87 -13.28 -9.14
N VAL A 241 -6.90 -14.61 -9.28
CA VAL A 241 -6.80 -15.34 -10.55
C VAL A 241 -8.06 -16.15 -10.75
#